data_152bef1685968146abb08380d1874a50
#
_entry.id   152bef1685968146abb08380d1874a50
#
_cell.length_a   1.000
_cell.length_b   1.000
_cell.length_c   1.000
_cell.angle_alpha   90.00
_cell.angle_beta   90.00
_cell.angle_gamma   90.00
#
_symmetry.space_group_name_H-M   'P 1'
#
loop_
_entity.id
_entity.type
_entity.pdbx_description
1 polymer ?
#
loop_
_entity_poly.entity_id
_entity_poly.type
_entity_poly.pdbx_seq_one_letter_code
_entity_poly.pdbx_strand_id
1 'polypeptide(L)'
;MTQKNKNMKRILTILALSAVCLTSNAQIVWKISGNGIKKASYIVGTHHSCPDEYCDSIPGLMKAFKKVDNVIGEFDMIKMKQMTPLEMQQMQSMMMMPADTSFASLFTEDEKARLDEYLKANLGVPSDMLASLKPMAIMITLMNRKILEIMPDANKKTGMDQHLQNLAKAEGKGIDGLESMNYQMELLFSGSLEDQADALLEYMDTNNSKELLIQMTDAYKSQDLDRLWEVFQEQMTDYQYDTMVKVRNLNWESRMKELLPKQSTLFVVGAGHLPGEYGMISLLRKAGYKVTPVKK
;
A
#
# COMPACT_ATOMS: atom_id res chain seq x y z
N MET A 1 37.26 32.17 35.47
CA MET A 1 36.62 31.07 34.76
C MET A 1 36.63 31.40 33.29
N THR A 2 37.50 30.77 32.55
CA THR A 2 37.93 31.18 31.22
C THR A 2 36.92 30.73 30.13
N GLN A 3 36.83 31.52 29.07
CA GLN A 3 36.02 31.32 27.85
C GLN A 3 36.04 29.86 27.33
N LYS A 4 37.12 29.15 27.56
CA LYS A 4 37.32 27.74 27.19
C LYS A 4 36.34 26.76 27.89
N ASN A 5 35.94 27.05 29.14
CA ASN A 5 34.96 26.21 29.86
C ASN A 5 33.51 26.43 29.44
N LYS A 6 33.17 27.59 28.89
CA LYS A 6 31.83 27.85 28.34
C LYS A 6 31.61 27.13 27.00
N ASN A 7 32.62 27.06 26.16
CA ASN A 7 32.55 26.37 24.86
C ASN A 7 32.51 24.84 25.05
N MET A 8 33.25 24.31 26.00
CA MET A 8 33.25 22.87 26.32
C MET A 8 31.90 22.39 26.87
N LYS A 9 31.21 23.21 27.68
CA LYS A 9 29.83 22.92 28.17
C LYS A 9 28.80 23.01 27.05
N ARG A 10 28.95 23.95 26.10
CA ARG A 10 28.08 24.05 24.92
C ARG A 10 28.27 22.87 23.96
N ILE A 11 29.50 22.41 23.76
CA ILE A 11 29.80 21.23 22.90
C ILE A 11 29.25 19.95 23.57
N LEU A 12 29.36 19.80 24.88
CA LEU A 12 28.76 18.67 25.61
C LEU A 12 27.22 18.69 25.61
N THR A 13 26.61 19.87 25.63
CA THR A 13 25.14 19.99 25.54
C THR A 13 24.62 19.72 24.12
N ILE A 14 25.39 20.06 23.09
CA ILE A 14 25.04 19.75 21.68
C ILE A 14 25.24 18.26 21.39
N LEU A 15 26.25 17.63 21.97
CA LEU A 15 26.46 16.17 21.86
C LEU A 15 25.43 15.33 22.63
N ALA A 16 24.83 15.89 23.69
CA ALA A 16 23.77 15.21 24.45
C ALA A 16 22.39 15.30 23.77
N LEU A 17 22.17 16.28 22.85
CA LEU A 17 20.92 16.38 22.05
C LEU A 17 20.98 15.60 20.74
N SER A 18 22.14 15.10 20.31
CA SER A 18 22.30 14.36 19.05
C SER A 18 22.30 12.84 19.23
N ALA A 19 22.04 12.32 20.41
CA ALA A 19 21.63 10.94 20.62
C ALA A 19 20.11 10.77 20.42
N VAL A 20 19.53 11.39 19.38
CA VAL A 20 18.36 10.82 18.73
C VAL A 20 18.86 9.52 18.11
N CYS A 21 18.63 8.42 18.83
CA CYS A 21 18.77 7.10 18.27
C CYS A 21 18.10 7.12 16.90
N LEU A 22 18.88 7.08 15.84
CA LEU A 22 18.49 6.54 14.56
C LEU A 22 18.18 5.06 14.83
N THR A 23 17.06 4.79 15.52
CA THR A 23 16.46 3.47 15.46
C THR A 23 15.99 3.38 14.01
N SER A 24 16.75 2.67 13.18
CA SER A 24 16.26 2.30 11.85
C SER A 24 14.83 1.83 12.05
N ASN A 25 13.89 2.42 11.29
CA ASN A 25 12.49 2.01 11.29
C ASN A 25 12.32 0.64 10.60
N ALA A 26 13.30 -0.25 10.73
CA ALA A 26 13.31 -1.61 10.22
C ALA A 26 12.23 -2.46 10.89
N GLN A 27 10.98 -2.05 10.79
CA GLN A 27 9.83 -2.75 11.35
C GLN A 27 8.58 -2.39 10.55
N ILE A 28 7.84 -3.41 10.14
CA ILE A 28 6.56 -3.25 9.44
C ILE A 28 5.35 -3.53 10.33
N VAL A 29 5.57 -3.91 11.60
CA VAL A 29 4.54 -4.12 12.62
C VAL A 29 4.66 -3.08 13.72
N TRP A 30 3.59 -2.35 13.98
CA TRP A 30 3.55 -1.26 14.95
C TRP A 30 2.42 -1.45 15.95
N LYS A 31 2.70 -1.18 17.22
CA LYS A 31 1.73 -1.18 18.32
C LYS A 31 1.13 0.20 18.50
N ILE A 32 -0.19 0.27 18.61
CA ILE A 32 -0.98 1.47 18.88
C ILE A 32 -1.51 1.38 20.31
N SER A 33 -1.26 2.40 21.14
CA SER A 33 -1.66 2.45 22.54
C SER A 33 -1.81 3.90 23.03
N GLY A 34 -2.28 4.10 24.25
CA GLY A 34 -2.51 5.45 24.80
C GLY A 34 -3.84 6.03 24.32
N ASN A 35 -4.01 7.34 24.50
CA ASN A 35 -5.20 8.11 24.11
C ASN A 35 -6.53 7.45 24.53
N GLY A 36 -6.59 6.92 25.77
CA GLY A 36 -7.80 6.33 26.34
C GLY A 36 -8.18 4.93 25.87
N ILE A 37 -7.44 4.32 24.94
CA ILE A 37 -7.74 2.92 24.52
C ILE A 37 -7.38 1.92 25.63
N LYS A 38 -8.28 0.96 25.87
CA LYS A 38 -8.14 -0.02 26.98
C LYS A 38 -7.21 -1.18 26.63
N LYS A 39 -7.31 -1.69 25.41
CA LYS A 39 -6.45 -2.76 24.87
C LYS A 39 -5.65 -2.22 23.69
N ALA A 40 -4.37 -2.55 23.61
CA ALA A 40 -3.54 -2.15 22.48
C ALA A 40 -4.07 -2.75 21.17
N SER A 41 -3.99 -1.97 20.12
CA SER A 41 -4.18 -2.39 18.74
C SER A 41 -2.83 -2.42 18.02
N TYR A 42 -2.80 -2.94 16.80
CA TYR A 42 -1.60 -3.04 16.00
C TYR A 42 -1.92 -2.64 14.55
N ILE A 43 -0.89 -2.23 13.83
CA ILE A 43 -0.95 -2.04 12.39
C ILE A 43 0.25 -2.75 11.75
N VAL A 44 0.03 -3.45 10.66
CA VAL A 44 1.06 -4.12 9.87
C VAL A 44 1.01 -3.63 8.43
N GLY A 45 2.20 -3.34 7.88
CA GLY A 45 2.36 -3.12 6.46
C GLY A 45 2.53 -4.45 5.73
N THR A 46 1.73 -4.70 4.71
CA THR A 46 1.80 -5.89 3.87
C THR A 46 2.43 -5.59 2.52
N HIS A 47 2.90 -6.62 1.86
CA HIS A 47 3.23 -6.61 0.44
C HIS A 47 2.24 -7.54 -0.27
N HIS A 48 1.31 -6.97 -1.04
CA HIS A 48 0.17 -7.70 -1.61
C HIS A 48 0.56 -8.95 -2.43
N SER A 49 1.76 -8.92 -3.03
CA SER A 49 2.27 -10.04 -3.85
C SER A 49 3.13 -11.04 -3.06
N CYS A 50 3.45 -10.76 -1.78
CA CYS A 50 4.16 -11.74 -0.95
C CYS A 50 3.20 -12.86 -0.52
N PRO A 51 3.64 -14.13 -0.57
CA PRO A 51 2.83 -15.26 -0.16
C PRO A 51 2.58 -15.28 1.35
N ASP A 52 1.53 -15.98 1.75
CA ASP A 52 1.06 -16.12 3.13
C ASP A 52 2.12 -16.62 4.12
N GLU A 53 2.98 -17.53 3.70
CA GLU A 53 4.10 -18.05 4.52
C GLU A 53 4.99 -16.93 5.07
N TYR A 54 5.00 -15.77 4.40
CA TYR A 54 5.78 -14.63 4.84
C TYR A 54 5.27 -14.03 6.15
N CYS A 55 3.99 -14.18 6.45
CA CYS A 55 3.39 -13.69 7.71
C CYS A 55 4.08 -14.27 8.94
N ASP A 56 4.46 -15.55 8.91
CA ASP A 56 5.14 -16.23 10.03
C ASP A 56 6.58 -15.72 10.23
N SER A 57 7.21 -15.24 9.18
CA SER A 57 8.59 -14.71 9.21
C SER A 57 8.68 -13.28 9.75
N ILE A 58 7.56 -12.54 9.80
CA ILE A 58 7.54 -11.16 10.28
C ILE A 58 7.56 -11.10 11.80
N PRO A 59 8.62 -10.54 12.42
CA PRO A 59 8.74 -10.49 13.86
C PRO A 59 7.57 -9.80 14.53
N GLY A 60 6.91 -10.50 15.43
CA GLY A 60 5.82 -9.97 16.24
C GLY A 60 4.45 -9.94 15.57
N LEU A 61 4.31 -10.22 14.26
CA LEU A 61 3.02 -10.20 13.56
C LEU A 61 2.04 -11.21 14.17
N MET A 62 2.39 -12.48 14.19
CA MET A 62 1.50 -13.52 14.72
C MET A 62 1.24 -13.37 16.23
N LYS A 63 2.20 -12.79 16.97
CA LYS A 63 1.99 -12.42 18.38
C LYS A 63 1.00 -11.25 18.53
N ALA A 64 1.02 -10.27 17.63
CA ALA A 64 0.04 -9.20 17.58
C ALA A 64 -1.35 -9.73 17.18
N PHE A 65 -1.42 -10.57 16.14
CA PHE A 65 -2.65 -11.21 15.67
C PHE A 65 -3.38 -11.98 16.80
N LYS A 66 -2.66 -12.74 17.60
CA LYS A 66 -3.25 -13.50 18.73
C LYS A 66 -3.79 -12.62 19.85
N LYS A 67 -3.35 -11.35 19.96
CA LYS A 67 -3.75 -10.43 21.04
C LYS A 67 -4.96 -9.58 20.74
N VAL A 68 -5.43 -9.59 19.52
CA VAL A 68 -6.53 -8.72 19.07
C VAL A 68 -7.83 -9.49 18.89
N ASP A 69 -8.92 -8.76 19.03
CA ASP A 69 -10.27 -9.31 18.85
C ASP A 69 -10.73 -9.21 17.38
N ASN A 70 -10.12 -8.32 16.59
CA ASN A 70 -10.52 -8.04 15.21
C ASN A 70 -9.29 -7.92 14.28
N VAL A 71 -9.51 -8.24 13.00
CA VAL A 71 -8.60 -7.97 11.89
C VAL A 71 -9.33 -7.12 10.87
N ILE A 72 -8.81 -5.93 10.58
CA ILE A 72 -9.42 -4.99 9.65
C ILE A 72 -8.41 -4.69 8.54
N GLY A 73 -8.75 -5.08 7.33
CA GLY A 73 -7.95 -4.81 6.13
C GLY A 73 -8.25 -3.44 5.52
N GLU A 74 -7.63 -3.14 4.38
CA GLU A 74 -8.03 -2.00 3.56
C GLU A 74 -9.51 -2.14 3.20
N PHE A 75 -9.91 -3.31 2.73
CA PHE A 75 -11.30 -3.72 2.55
C PHE A 75 -11.52 -5.17 3.03
N ASP A 76 -12.79 -5.56 3.18
CA ASP A 76 -13.17 -6.92 3.60
C ASP A 76 -13.07 -7.90 2.41
N MET A 77 -11.96 -8.62 2.31
CA MET A 77 -11.70 -9.61 1.25
C MET A 77 -12.58 -10.87 1.39
N ILE A 78 -13.15 -11.11 2.56
CA ILE A 78 -14.08 -12.22 2.77
C ILE A 78 -15.43 -11.92 2.11
N LYS A 79 -15.92 -10.67 2.27
CA LYS A 79 -17.13 -10.20 1.56
C LYS A 79 -16.94 -10.15 0.05
N MET A 80 -15.76 -9.74 -0.41
CA MET A 80 -15.46 -9.72 -1.85
C MET A 80 -15.70 -11.09 -2.52
N LYS A 81 -15.37 -12.19 -1.83
CA LYS A 81 -15.63 -13.56 -2.34
C LYS A 81 -17.11 -13.94 -2.39
N GLN A 82 -17.97 -13.16 -1.76
CA GLN A 82 -19.41 -13.38 -1.69
C GLN A 82 -20.19 -12.40 -2.58
N MET A 83 -19.48 -11.62 -3.41
CA MET A 83 -20.11 -10.69 -4.34
C MET A 83 -21.06 -11.42 -5.28
N THR A 84 -22.21 -10.81 -5.50
CA THR A 84 -23.19 -11.26 -6.48
C THR A 84 -22.67 -11.03 -7.90
N PRO A 85 -23.20 -11.74 -8.92
CA PRO A 85 -22.86 -11.48 -10.32
C PRO A 85 -23.09 -10.02 -10.74
N LEU A 86 -24.09 -9.35 -10.20
CA LEU A 86 -24.39 -7.95 -10.46
C LEU A 86 -23.29 -7.02 -9.90
N GLU A 87 -22.87 -7.24 -8.66
CA GLU A 87 -21.78 -6.47 -8.04
C GLU A 87 -20.46 -6.68 -8.78
N MET A 88 -20.15 -7.92 -9.20
CA MET A 88 -18.98 -8.20 -10.04
C MET A 88 -19.05 -7.48 -11.39
N GLN A 89 -20.21 -7.46 -12.04
CA GLN A 89 -20.42 -6.74 -13.29
C GLN A 89 -20.25 -5.21 -13.12
N GLN A 90 -20.77 -4.65 -12.03
CA GLN A 90 -20.58 -3.23 -11.69
C GLN A 90 -19.10 -2.90 -11.51
N MET A 91 -18.37 -3.72 -10.78
CA MET A 91 -16.93 -3.56 -10.57
C MET A 91 -16.16 -3.65 -11.90
N GLN A 92 -16.48 -4.63 -12.75
CA GLN A 92 -15.88 -4.75 -14.07
C GLN A 92 -16.17 -3.53 -14.95
N SER A 93 -17.39 -2.97 -14.88
CA SER A 93 -17.74 -1.79 -15.68
C SER A 93 -16.91 -0.55 -15.36
N MET A 94 -16.38 -0.43 -14.11
CA MET A 94 -15.48 0.67 -13.75
C MET A 94 -14.15 0.64 -14.50
N MET A 95 -13.72 -0.55 -14.92
CA MET A 95 -12.48 -0.78 -15.67
C MET A 95 -12.65 -0.56 -17.18
N MET A 96 -13.90 -0.46 -17.67
CA MET A 96 -14.20 -0.36 -19.09
C MET A 96 -14.18 1.09 -19.56
N MET A 97 -13.79 1.28 -20.83
CA MET A 97 -13.93 2.57 -21.52
C MET A 97 -15.41 2.97 -21.58
N PRO A 98 -15.74 4.27 -21.44
CA PRO A 98 -17.06 4.77 -21.74
C PRO A 98 -17.44 4.48 -23.20
N ALA A 99 -18.72 4.19 -23.46
CA ALA A 99 -19.17 3.79 -24.78
C ALA A 99 -19.06 4.91 -25.85
N ASP A 100 -18.97 6.16 -25.42
CA ASP A 100 -18.84 7.35 -26.26
C ASP A 100 -17.41 7.81 -26.48
N THR A 101 -16.43 7.10 -25.89
CA THR A 101 -15.00 7.45 -25.95
C THR A 101 -14.21 6.37 -26.68
N SER A 102 -13.41 6.78 -27.66
CA SER A 102 -12.50 5.88 -28.37
C SER A 102 -11.15 5.80 -27.64
N PHE A 103 -10.70 4.60 -27.33
CA PHE A 103 -9.34 4.37 -26.82
C PHE A 103 -8.28 5.01 -27.74
N ALA A 104 -8.48 4.89 -29.06
CA ALA A 104 -7.58 5.46 -30.05
C ALA A 104 -7.50 6.99 -30.00
N SER A 105 -8.54 7.69 -29.50
CA SER A 105 -8.52 9.16 -29.40
C SER A 105 -7.66 9.69 -28.25
N LEU A 106 -7.23 8.83 -27.34
CA LEU A 106 -6.37 9.20 -26.20
C LEU A 106 -4.88 9.28 -26.55
N PHE A 107 -4.50 8.81 -27.75
CA PHE A 107 -3.10 8.70 -28.14
C PHE A 107 -2.89 9.26 -29.56
N THR A 108 -1.74 9.84 -29.79
CA THR A 108 -1.26 10.13 -31.15
C THR A 108 -0.95 8.84 -31.91
N GLU A 109 -0.79 8.93 -33.24
CA GLU A 109 -0.47 7.73 -34.05
C GLU A 109 0.87 7.10 -33.65
N ASP A 110 1.88 7.93 -33.29
CA ASP A 110 3.19 7.45 -32.83
C ASP A 110 3.09 6.78 -31.46
N GLU A 111 2.32 7.33 -30.52
CA GLU A 111 2.09 6.73 -29.21
C GLU A 111 1.34 5.40 -29.31
N LYS A 112 0.34 5.32 -30.19
CA LYS A 112 -0.39 4.08 -30.47
C LYS A 112 0.53 3.00 -31.01
N ALA A 113 1.39 3.35 -31.96
CA ALA A 113 2.36 2.39 -32.53
C ALA A 113 3.32 1.88 -31.45
N ARG A 114 3.86 2.76 -30.60
CA ARG A 114 4.71 2.40 -29.46
C ARG A 114 3.98 1.53 -28.44
N LEU A 115 2.75 1.91 -28.08
CA LEU A 115 1.91 1.16 -27.15
C LEU A 115 1.59 -0.26 -27.70
N ASP A 116 1.28 -0.37 -28.98
CA ASP A 116 0.99 -1.66 -29.64
C ASP A 116 2.22 -2.59 -29.61
N GLU A 117 3.40 -2.08 -29.93
CA GLU A 117 4.65 -2.83 -29.82
C GLU A 117 4.93 -3.27 -28.38
N TYR A 118 4.75 -2.35 -27.43
CA TYR A 118 4.99 -2.64 -26.02
C TYR A 118 4.03 -3.71 -25.47
N LEU A 119 2.73 -3.61 -25.80
CA LEU A 119 1.72 -4.58 -25.37
C LEU A 119 1.95 -5.97 -25.99
N LYS A 120 2.31 -6.03 -27.29
CA LYS A 120 2.71 -7.29 -27.94
C LYS A 120 3.91 -7.94 -27.26
N ALA A 121 4.93 -7.15 -26.92
CA ALA A 121 6.14 -7.65 -26.27
C ALA A 121 5.89 -8.15 -24.83
N ASN A 122 5.05 -7.46 -24.05
CA ASN A 122 4.87 -7.74 -22.63
C ASN A 122 3.64 -8.60 -22.31
N LEU A 123 2.56 -8.51 -23.10
CA LEU A 123 1.29 -9.25 -22.88
C LEU A 123 0.99 -10.23 -24.01
N GLY A 124 1.69 -10.16 -25.15
CA GLY A 124 1.46 -11.03 -26.30
C GLY A 124 0.21 -10.66 -27.12
N VAL A 125 -0.39 -9.48 -26.89
CA VAL A 125 -1.62 -9.04 -27.57
C VAL A 125 -1.46 -7.61 -28.10
N PRO A 126 -2.08 -7.29 -29.26
CA PRO A 126 -2.11 -5.92 -29.79
C PRO A 126 -3.02 -5.02 -28.97
N SER A 127 -2.79 -3.71 -29.04
CA SER A 127 -3.55 -2.68 -28.32
C SER A 127 -5.05 -2.71 -28.60
N ASP A 128 -5.47 -3.03 -29.84
CA ASP A 128 -6.87 -3.13 -30.23
C ASP A 128 -7.65 -4.17 -29.42
N MET A 129 -7.01 -5.25 -28.99
CA MET A 129 -7.65 -6.28 -28.15
C MET A 129 -7.94 -5.76 -26.72
N LEU A 130 -7.28 -4.72 -26.29
CA LEU A 130 -7.44 -4.11 -24.95
C LEU A 130 -8.16 -2.76 -25.01
N ALA A 131 -8.58 -2.29 -26.20
CA ALA A 131 -9.16 -0.97 -26.42
C ALA A 131 -10.49 -0.73 -25.69
N SER A 132 -11.15 -1.78 -25.21
CA SER A 132 -12.34 -1.67 -24.35
C SER A 132 -12.02 -1.39 -22.88
N LEU A 133 -10.74 -1.50 -22.47
CA LEU A 133 -10.28 -1.24 -21.11
C LEU A 133 -9.79 0.20 -20.97
N LYS A 134 -9.98 0.79 -19.81
CA LYS A 134 -9.35 2.08 -19.46
C LYS A 134 -7.82 1.91 -19.42
N PRO A 135 -7.03 2.95 -19.74
CA PRO A 135 -5.57 2.88 -19.70
C PRO A 135 -5.00 2.41 -18.33
N MET A 136 -5.61 2.82 -17.23
CA MET A 136 -5.24 2.34 -15.89
C MET A 136 -5.43 0.83 -15.72
N ALA A 137 -6.46 0.24 -16.30
CA ALA A 137 -6.66 -1.22 -16.22
C ALA A 137 -5.58 -1.99 -17.00
N ILE A 138 -5.15 -1.44 -18.14
CA ILE A 138 -4.03 -1.97 -18.93
C ILE A 138 -2.72 -1.85 -18.12
N MET A 139 -2.46 -0.69 -17.50
CA MET A 139 -1.28 -0.46 -16.67
C MET A 139 -1.21 -1.46 -15.50
N ILE A 140 -2.31 -1.66 -14.78
CA ILE A 140 -2.40 -2.65 -13.68
C ILE A 140 -2.12 -4.07 -14.20
N THR A 141 -2.60 -4.41 -15.39
CA THR A 141 -2.32 -5.71 -16.02
C THR A 141 -0.84 -5.90 -16.32
N LEU A 142 -0.18 -4.86 -16.85
CA LEU A 142 1.26 -4.85 -17.08
C LEU A 142 2.07 -4.96 -15.76
N MET A 143 1.67 -4.23 -14.74
CA MET A 143 2.29 -4.31 -13.39
C MET A 143 2.18 -5.72 -12.83
N ASN A 144 1.00 -6.33 -12.88
CA ASN A 144 0.78 -7.71 -12.43
C ASN A 144 1.64 -8.70 -13.21
N ARG A 145 1.79 -8.52 -14.52
CA ARG A 145 2.68 -9.35 -15.35
C ARG A 145 4.13 -9.23 -14.87
N LYS A 146 4.62 -8.01 -14.59
CA LYS A 146 5.97 -7.80 -14.05
C LYS A 146 6.17 -8.43 -12.67
N ILE A 147 5.18 -8.33 -11.80
CA ILE A 147 5.21 -9.01 -10.50
C ILE A 147 5.38 -10.51 -10.67
N LEU A 148 4.66 -11.14 -11.60
CA LEU A 148 4.77 -12.59 -11.88
C LEU A 148 6.12 -12.98 -12.47
N GLU A 149 6.80 -12.10 -13.19
CA GLU A 149 8.16 -12.35 -13.68
C GLU A 149 9.19 -12.39 -12.54
N ILE A 150 8.96 -11.60 -11.47
CA ILE A 150 9.85 -11.52 -10.30
C ILE A 150 9.46 -12.55 -9.24
N MET A 151 8.16 -12.77 -9.06
CA MET A 151 7.57 -13.70 -8.11
C MET A 151 6.60 -14.65 -8.81
N PRO A 152 7.11 -15.71 -9.49
CA PRO A 152 6.27 -16.61 -10.31
C PRO A 152 5.17 -17.34 -9.53
N ASP A 153 5.30 -17.42 -8.22
CA ASP A 153 4.34 -18.09 -7.34
C ASP A 153 3.32 -17.12 -6.70
N ALA A 154 3.40 -15.82 -6.99
CA ALA A 154 2.50 -14.82 -6.40
C ALA A 154 1.01 -15.12 -6.65
N ASN A 155 0.65 -15.67 -7.81
CA ASN A 155 -0.74 -16.06 -8.13
C ASN A 155 -1.12 -17.48 -7.66
N LYS A 156 -0.16 -18.28 -7.23
CA LYS A 156 -0.41 -19.67 -6.82
C LYS A 156 -0.70 -19.78 -5.33
N LYS A 157 -0.35 -18.77 -4.56
CA LYS A 157 -0.49 -18.72 -3.10
C LYS A 157 -1.43 -17.60 -2.70
N THR A 158 -1.99 -17.73 -1.53
CA THR A 158 -2.78 -16.66 -0.90
C THR A 158 -1.86 -15.52 -0.53
N GLY A 159 -2.22 -14.27 -0.86
CA GLY A 159 -1.49 -13.09 -0.40
C GLY A 159 -1.65 -12.86 1.09
N MET A 160 -0.73 -12.11 1.69
CA MET A 160 -0.67 -11.84 3.13
C MET A 160 -1.98 -11.26 3.69
N ASP A 161 -2.55 -10.27 3.01
CA ASP A 161 -3.77 -9.58 3.45
C ASP A 161 -4.94 -10.55 3.58
N GLN A 162 -5.14 -11.36 2.56
CA GLN A 162 -6.20 -12.37 2.55
C GLN A 162 -5.94 -13.49 3.55
N HIS A 163 -4.69 -13.90 3.72
CA HIS A 163 -4.31 -14.92 4.69
C HIS A 163 -4.67 -14.49 6.11
N LEU A 164 -4.31 -13.28 6.52
CA LEU A 164 -4.62 -12.74 7.84
C LEU A 164 -6.14 -12.65 8.09
N GLN A 165 -6.92 -12.26 7.07
CA GLN A 165 -8.38 -12.27 7.19
C GLN A 165 -8.97 -13.69 7.22
N ASN A 166 -8.41 -14.63 6.46
CA ASN A 166 -8.82 -16.05 6.52
C ASN A 166 -8.54 -16.65 7.91
N LEU A 167 -7.37 -16.37 8.50
CA LEU A 167 -7.05 -16.79 9.86
C LEU A 167 -7.99 -16.16 10.89
N ALA A 168 -8.31 -14.87 10.74
CA ALA A 168 -9.27 -14.20 11.61
C ALA A 168 -10.63 -14.86 11.55
N LYS A 169 -11.11 -15.21 10.36
CA LYS A 169 -12.37 -15.95 10.17
C LYS A 169 -12.32 -17.32 10.85
N ALA A 170 -11.23 -18.05 10.69
CA ALA A 170 -11.06 -19.38 11.29
C ALA A 170 -11.02 -19.32 12.82
N GLU A 171 -10.48 -18.25 13.42
CA GLU A 171 -10.44 -18.04 14.87
C GLU A 171 -11.66 -17.30 15.44
N GLY A 172 -12.67 -17.01 14.62
CA GLY A 172 -13.89 -16.31 15.04
C GLY A 172 -13.69 -14.85 15.44
N LYS A 173 -12.60 -14.21 14.96
CA LYS A 173 -12.35 -12.78 15.15
C LYS A 173 -13.24 -11.95 14.22
N GLY A 174 -13.54 -10.71 14.62
CA GLY A 174 -14.23 -9.76 13.76
C GLY A 174 -13.39 -9.39 12.53
N ILE A 175 -14.05 -9.22 11.39
CA ILE A 175 -13.41 -8.82 10.12
C ILE A 175 -14.19 -7.64 9.57
N ASP A 176 -13.46 -6.64 9.05
CA ASP A 176 -14.03 -5.46 8.37
C ASP A 176 -12.98 -4.83 7.44
N GLY A 177 -13.36 -3.76 6.73
CA GLY A 177 -12.50 -2.92 5.93
C GLY A 177 -12.40 -1.49 6.47
N LEU A 178 -11.27 -0.83 6.25
CA LEU A 178 -11.12 0.61 6.49
C LEU A 178 -11.88 1.41 5.43
N GLU A 179 -12.06 0.83 4.24
CA GLU A 179 -12.86 1.36 3.14
C GLU A 179 -13.66 0.23 2.46
N SER A 180 -14.52 0.59 1.51
CA SER A 180 -15.18 -0.39 0.67
C SER A 180 -14.35 -0.69 -0.58
N MET A 181 -14.51 -1.91 -1.12
CA MET A 181 -13.90 -2.27 -2.40
C MET A 181 -14.34 -1.33 -3.53
N ASN A 182 -15.62 -0.96 -3.58
CA ASN A 182 -16.13 -0.03 -4.58
C ASN A 182 -15.43 1.33 -4.51
N TYR A 183 -15.21 1.87 -3.30
CA TYR A 183 -14.49 3.12 -3.13
C TYR A 183 -13.05 3.02 -3.63
N GLN A 184 -12.35 1.91 -3.35
CA GLN A 184 -11.00 1.68 -3.87
C GLN A 184 -10.99 1.60 -5.41
N MET A 185 -11.96 0.91 -6.01
CA MET A 185 -12.10 0.84 -7.46
C MET A 185 -12.42 2.21 -8.09
N GLU A 186 -13.29 2.98 -7.46
CA GLU A 186 -13.55 4.36 -7.88
C GLU A 186 -12.28 5.20 -7.89
N LEU A 187 -11.48 5.16 -6.83
CA LEU A 187 -10.22 5.89 -6.77
C LEU A 187 -9.25 5.47 -7.89
N LEU A 188 -9.16 4.17 -8.19
CA LEU A 188 -8.27 3.66 -9.23
C LEU A 188 -8.70 4.08 -10.64
N PHE A 189 -10.00 4.15 -10.91
CA PHE A 189 -10.53 4.26 -12.27
C PHE A 189 -11.31 5.55 -12.55
N SER A 190 -11.45 6.49 -11.58
CA SER A 190 -12.24 7.72 -11.73
C SER A 190 -11.47 8.93 -12.28
N GLY A 191 -10.15 8.85 -12.37
CA GLY A 191 -9.33 9.91 -12.98
C GLY A 191 -9.68 10.14 -14.46
N SER A 192 -9.29 11.30 -15.03
CA SER A 192 -9.49 11.57 -16.44
C SER A 192 -8.84 10.47 -17.29
N LEU A 193 -9.41 10.18 -18.45
CA LEU A 193 -8.84 9.17 -19.34
C LEU A 193 -7.52 9.61 -19.93
N GLU A 194 -7.34 10.92 -20.10
CA GLU A 194 -6.10 11.56 -20.54
C GLU A 194 -5.01 11.33 -19.50
N ASP A 195 -5.25 11.63 -18.20
CA ASP A 195 -4.27 11.40 -17.12
C ASP A 195 -3.90 9.91 -17.01
N GLN A 196 -4.87 9.01 -17.23
CA GLN A 196 -4.60 7.56 -17.22
C GLN A 196 -3.77 7.13 -18.45
N ALA A 197 -3.99 7.76 -19.62
CA ALA A 197 -3.22 7.48 -20.82
C ALA A 197 -1.76 7.97 -20.65
N ASP A 198 -1.58 9.18 -20.13
CA ASP A 198 -0.27 9.74 -19.82
C ASP A 198 0.49 8.86 -18.83
N ALA A 199 -0.18 8.41 -17.76
CA ALA A 199 0.42 7.49 -16.78
C ALA A 199 0.82 6.14 -17.39
N LEU A 200 0.03 5.61 -18.34
CA LEU A 200 0.38 4.38 -19.06
C LEU A 200 1.61 4.57 -19.95
N LEU A 201 1.70 5.71 -20.66
CA LEU A 201 2.87 6.03 -21.48
C LEU A 201 4.12 6.24 -20.62
N GLU A 202 4.01 6.96 -19.52
CA GLU A 202 5.11 7.13 -18.55
C GLU A 202 5.59 5.79 -18.00
N TYR A 203 4.66 4.90 -17.64
CA TYR A 203 5.00 3.53 -17.21
C TYR A 203 5.79 2.75 -18.27
N MET A 204 5.46 2.92 -19.55
CA MET A 204 6.19 2.28 -20.64
C MET A 204 7.61 2.83 -20.81
N ASP A 205 7.81 4.13 -20.58
CA ASP A 205 9.09 4.82 -20.74
C ASP A 205 10.04 4.57 -19.56
N THR A 206 9.52 4.22 -18.39
CA THR A 206 10.33 3.88 -17.22
C THR A 206 10.91 2.46 -17.35
N ASN A 207 12.06 2.33 -18.00
CA ASN A 207 12.80 1.06 -18.18
C ASN A 207 13.18 0.35 -16.86
N ASN A 208 12.94 0.99 -15.70
CA ASN A 208 13.35 0.53 -14.38
C ASN A 208 12.24 -0.20 -13.60
N SER A 209 11.05 -0.43 -14.17
CA SER A 209 9.92 -1.01 -13.44
C SER A 209 10.24 -2.35 -12.76
N LYS A 210 11.05 -3.21 -13.40
CA LYS A 210 11.49 -4.49 -12.82
C LYS A 210 12.48 -4.28 -11.68
N GLU A 211 13.49 -3.42 -11.88
CA GLU A 211 14.51 -3.11 -10.88
C GLU A 211 13.90 -2.45 -9.64
N LEU A 212 13.00 -1.49 -9.83
CA LEU A 212 12.29 -0.82 -8.74
C LEU A 212 11.41 -1.80 -7.95
N LEU A 213 10.72 -2.73 -8.63
CA LEU A 213 9.94 -3.77 -7.95
C LEU A 213 10.82 -4.73 -7.14
N ILE A 214 12.03 -5.05 -7.63
CA ILE A 214 13.01 -5.84 -6.88
C ILE A 214 13.45 -5.06 -5.65
N GLN A 215 13.84 -3.79 -5.79
CA GLN A 215 14.25 -2.95 -4.68
C GLN A 215 13.15 -2.79 -3.63
N MET A 216 11.89 -2.60 -4.06
CA MET A 216 10.73 -2.53 -3.18
C MET A 216 10.53 -3.84 -2.40
N THR A 217 10.63 -4.97 -3.11
CA THR A 217 10.49 -6.30 -2.50
C THR A 217 11.61 -6.58 -1.49
N ASP A 218 12.84 -6.18 -1.81
CA ASP A 218 14.00 -6.36 -0.93
C ASP A 218 13.94 -5.44 0.29
N ALA A 219 13.52 -4.16 0.11
CA ALA A 219 13.27 -3.24 1.22
C ALA A 219 12.18 -3.77 2.14
N TYR A 220 11.09 -4.31 1.58
CA TYR A 220 10.03 -4.95 2.36
C TYR A 220 10.53 -6.17 3.13
N LYS A 221 11.25 -7.09 2.49
CA LYS A 221 11.81 -8.29 3.12
C LYS A 221 12.80 -7.97 4.22
N SER A 222 13.59 -6.92 4.07
CA SER A 222 14.48 -6.42 5.13
C SER A 222 13.75 -5.63 6.21
N GLN A 223 12.43 -5.35 6.03
CA GLN A 223 11.57 -4.55 6.90
C GLN A 223 12.07 -3.10 7.05
N ASP A 224 12.76 -2.58 6.05
CA ASP A 224 13.30 -1.24 6.01
C ASP A 224 12.25 -0.27 5.42
N LEU A 225 11.43 0.32 6.32
CA LEU A 225 10.38 1.27 5.92
C LEU A 225 10.94 2.56 5.33
N ASP A 226 12.11 2.99 5.74
CA ASP A 226 12.72 4.23 5.22
C ASP A 226 13.15 4.00 3.76
N ARG A 227 13.83 2.87 3.49
CA ARG A 227 14.18 2.48 2.12
C ARG A 227 12.95 2.18 1.26
N LEU A 228 11.95 1.50 1.82
CA LEU A 228 10.68 1.25 1.13
C LEU A 228 10.01 2.57 0.70
N TRP A 229 10.05 3.57 1.58
CA TRP A 229 9.47 4.88 1.32
C TRP A 229 10.23 5.64 0.22
N GLU A 230 11.56 5.63 0.25
CA GLU A 230 12.39 6.22 -0.81
C GLU A 230 12.02 5.65 -2.19
N VAL A 231 12.04 4.31 -2.31
CA VAL A 231 11.70 3.62 -3.57
C VAL A 231 10.25 3.89 -3.99
N PHE A 232 9.34 3.98 -3.03
CA PHE A 232 7.92 4.25 -3.31
C PHE A 232 7.70 5.67 -3.87
N GLN A 233 8.39 6.66 -3.29
CA GLN A 233 8.33 8.05 -3.77
C GLN A 233 8.91 8.22 -5.20
N GLU A 234 9.92 7.44 -5.57
CA GLU A 234 10.49 7.46 -6.92
C GLU A 234 9.50 6.96 -8.00
N GLN A 235 8.46 6.23 -7.61
CA GLN A 235 7.51 5.58 -8.52
C GLN A 235 6.17 6.29 -8.64
N MET A 236 5.87 7.24 -7.76
CA MET A 236 4.56 7.89 -7.70
C MET A 236 4.66 9.36 -8.07
N THR A 237 3.77 9.81 -8.95
CA THR A 237 3.51 11.23 -9.14
C THR A 237 2.81 11.80 -7.90
N ASP A 238 2.85 13.14 -7.74
CA ASP A 238 2.12 13.82 -6.63
C ASP A 238 0.62 13.49 -6.65
N TYR A 239 0.03 13.43 -7.85
CA TYR A 239 -1.38 13.07 -8.02
C TYR A 239 -1.67 11.64 -7.56
N GLN A 240 -0.85 10.67 -7.94
CA GLN A 240 -1.00 9.28 -7.51
C GLN A 240 -0.81 9.16 -6.00
N TYR A 241 0.18 9.85 -5.42
CA TYR A 241 0.39 9.87 -3.99
C TYR A 241 -0.81 10.47 -3.24
N ASP A 242 -1.30 11.63 -3.68
CA ASP A 242 -2.45 12.28 -3.05
C ASP A 242 -3.69 11.38 -3.09
N THR A 243 -3.98 10.76 -4.23
CA THR A 243 -5.17 9.93 -4.43
C THR A 243 -5.05 8.57 -3.75
N MET A 244 -3.94 7.86 -3.97
CA MET A 244 -3.81 6.45 -3.56
C MET A 244 -3.33 6.29 -2.12
N VAL A 245 -2.67 7.30 -1.55
CA VAL A 245 -2.11 7.20 -0.19
C VAL A 245 -2.73 8.24 0.74
N LYS A 246 -2.55 9.53 0.45
CA LYS A 246 -2.88 10.61 1.39
C LYS A 246 -4.38 10.69 1.71
N VAL A 247 -5.24 10.75 0.69
CA VAL A 247 -6.70 10.83 0.89
C VAL A 247 -7.21 9.59 1.61
N ARG A 248 -6.75 8.41 1.22
CA ARG A 248 -7.12 7.15 1.87
C ARG A 248 -6.66 7.11 3.33
N ASN A 249 -5.42 7.45 3.61
CA ASN A 249 -4.88 7.46 4.97
C ASN A 249 -5.62 8.44 5.90
N LEU A 250 -6.03 9.61 5.40
CA LEU A 250 -6.84 10.57 6.18
C LEU A 250 -8.22 10.00 6.50
N ASN A 251 -8.87 9.32 5.55
CA ASN A 251 -10.14 8.64 5.77
C ASN A 251 -9.99 7.47 6.75
N TRP A 252 -8.94 6.69 6.60
CA TRP A 252 -8.64 5.56 7.50
C TRP A 252 -8.31 6.02 8.91
N GLU A 253 -7.57 7.11 9.08
CA GLU A 253 -7.28 7.70 10.39
C GLU A 253 -8.57 8.07 11.11
N SER A 254 -9.52 8.70 10.42
CA SER A 254 -10.83 9.04 10.98
C SER A 254 -11.59 7.79 11.41
N ARG A 255 -11.63 6.75 10.57
CA ARG A 255 -12.29 5.49 10.91
C ARG A 255 -11.58 4.74 12.05
N MET A 256 -10.26 4.74 12.06
CA MET A 256 -9.49 4.12 13.15
C MET A 256 -9.75 4.80 14.51
N LYS A 257 -9.91 6.12 14.54
CA LYS A 257 -10.28 6.87 15.78
C LYS A 257 -11.63 6.42 16.34
N GLU A 258 -12.58 6.03 15.49
CA GLU A 258 -13.87 5.50 15.93
C GLU A 258 -13.77 4.06 16.46
N LEU A 259 -12.86 3.26 15.91
CA LEU A 259 -12.72 1.83 16.20
C LEU A 259 -11.83 1.58 17.43
N LEU A 260 -10.69 2.28 17.53
CA LEU A 260 -9.66 2.05 18.55
C LEU A 260 -10.17 2.09 19.99
N PRO A 261 -11.13 2.96 20.40
CA PRO A 261 -11.67 2.95 21.76
C PRO A 261 -12.58 1.75 22.06
N LYS A 262 -13.15 1.16 21.03
CA LYS A 262 -14.19 0.13 21.15
C LYS A 262 -13.65 -1.28 21.18
N GLN A 263 -12.56 -1.53 20.44
CA GLN A 263 -12.06 -2.89 20.19
C GLN A 263 -10.54 -2.91 19.95
N SER A 264 -9.90 -4.04 20.30
CA SER A 264 -8.51 -4.27 19.89
C SER A 264 -8.46 -4.85 18.49
N THR A 265 -7.63 -4.27 17.64
CA THR A 265 -7.62 -4.54 16.21
C THR A 265 -6.19 -4.68 15.67
N LEU A 266 -5.98 -5.64 14.78
CA LEU A 266 -4.86 -5.64 13.85
C LEU A 266 -5.34 -5.02 12.54
N PHE A 267 -4.84 -3.83 12.23
CA PHE A 267 -5.04 -3.19 10.94
C PHE A 267 -4.01 -3.74 9.96
N VAL A 268 -4.48 -4.17 8.79
CA VAL A 268 -3.68 -4.82 7.74
C VAL A 268 -3.78 -3.95 6.50
N VAL A 269 -2.70 -3.24 6.18
CA VAL A 269 -2.65 -2.27 5.07
C VAL A 269 -1.37 -2.44 4.28
N GLY A 270 -1.35 -2.02 3.02
CA GLY A 270 -0.13 -2.03 2.22
C GLY A 270 0.98 -1.22 2.91
N ALA A 271 2.22 -1.72 2.86
CA ALA A 271 3.36 -1.13 3.58
C ALA A 271 3.63 0.32 3.19
N GLY A 272 3.33 0.72 1.95
CA GLY A 272 3.42 2.10 1.48
C GLY A 272 2.52 3.10 2.23
N HIS A 273 1.50 2.61 2.94
CA HIS A 273 0.62 3.45 3.76
C HIS A 273 1.20 3.79 5.14
N LEU A 274 2.29 3.16 5.58
CA LEU A 274 2.83 3.36 6.92
C LEU A 274 3.73 4.60 7.05
N PRO A 275 4.72 4.85 6.15
CA PRO A 275 5.72 5.91 6.29
C PRO A 275 5.23 7.25 5.75
N GLY A 276 6.06 8.30 5.94
CA GLY A 276 5.83 9.63 5.42
C GLY A 276 4.95 10.52 6.28
N GLU A 277 4.75 11.76 5.82
CA GLU A 277 4.00 12.78 6.57
C GLU A 277 2.52 12.42 6.76
N TYR A 278 1.89 11.90 5.70
CA TYR A 278 0.52 11.39 5.68
C TYR A 278 0.46 9.88 5.88
N GLY A 279 1.58 9.24 6.28
CA GLY A 279 1.60 7.84 6.65
C GLY A 279 0.85 7.56 7.95
N MET A 280 0.26 6.37 8.08
CA MET A 280 -0.56 5.99 9.24
C MET A 280 0.17 6.12 10.57
N ILE A 281 1.51 5.87 10.59
CA ILE A 281 2.31 6.06 11.81
C ILE A 281 2.30 7.51 12.25
N SER A 282 2.51 8.45 11.31
CA SER A 282 2.54 9.89 11.59
C SER A 282 1.16 10.41 11.97
N LEU A 283 0.12 10.04 11.22
CA LEU A 283 -1.26 10.47 11.46
C LEU A 283 -1.76 10.03 12.84
N LEU A 284 -1.55 8.76 13.20
CA LEU A 284 -1.95 8.26 14.52
C LEU A 284 -1.16 8.92 15.66
N ARG A 285 0.13 9.23 15.46
CA ARG A 285 0.90 10.00 16.45
C ARG A 285 0.37 11.43 16.60
N LYS A 286 0.06 12.11 15.48
CA LYS A 286 -0.57 13.45 15.48
C LYS A 286 -1.94 13.42 16.18
N ALA A 287 -2.68 12.32 16.06
CA ALA A 287 -3.95 12.09 16.77
C ALA A 287 -3.80 11.75 18.26
N GLY A 288 -2.57 11.75 18.80
CA GLY A 288 -2.29 11.56 20.23
C GLY A 288 -2.09 10.10 20.66
N TYR A 289 -2.08 9.15 19.75
CA TYR A 289 -1.74 7.75 20.07
C TYR A 289 -0.23 7.56 20.23
N LYS A 290 0.15 6.65 21.11
CA LYS A 290 1.53 6.13 21.18
C LYS A 290 1.68 5.01 20.17
N VAL A 291 2.44 5.27 19.09
CA VAL A 291 2.71 4.31 18.01
C VAL A 291 4.19 3.93 18.07
N THR A 292 4.47 2.67 18.40
CA THR A 292 5.82 2.14 18.60
C THR A 292 6.04 0.85 17.81
N PRO A 293 7.25 0.64 17.24
CA PRO A 293 7.55 -0.61 16.54
C PRO A 293 7.44 -1.81 17.50
N VAL A 294 6.96 -2.93 16.98
CA VAL A 294 6.96 -4.20 17.71
C VAL A 294 8.34 -4.82 17.58
N LYS A 295 9.10 -4.85 18.66
CA LYS A 295 10.44 -5.44 18.68
C LYS A 295 10.40 -6.97 18.52
N LYS A 296 11.48 -7.50 17.92
CA LYS A 296 11.74 -8.95 17.81
C LYS A 296 11.65 -9.65 19.16
#